data_df86b46c047120334c9a20ea68cc6408
#
_entry.id   df86b46c047120334c9a20ea68cc6408
#
_cell.length_a   1.000
_cell.length_b   1.000
_cell.length_c   1.000
_cell.angle_alpha   90.00
_cell.angle_beta   90.00
_cell.angle_gamma   90.00
#
_symmetry.space_group_name_H-M   'P 1'
#
loop_
_entity.id
_entity.type
_entity.pdbx_description
1 polymer ?
#
loop_
_entity_poly.entity_id
_entity_poly.type
_entity_poly.pdbx_seq_one_letter_code
_entity_poly.pdbx_strand_id
1 'polypeptide(L)'
;MERFLYDNIVKIAVIITLPLWTAFALAEDIEEVIVFAQEVKATETDPLTDTKLISGIMPDVTYIAGGYGGNVLYRERGTQSVHTAVYRNGIHQNTPGSGWYDFAHDIPSGEDVLVITGANSVMYGSGSIGGTVLIQDTIKKGVTGRLGNQSHRYMSVAPTNWMQVTDFSVKQYARNDNEEEDTYENTSAKIIADAGDFTLYINATDYSYDYDNCYTASFSQSNDCLQDGERFTVSVRNEFITIGRAEDKAEYFTEGVSTYQNESSRDFFRVGDTVKLSNLLEVTYGADGSKDQYMEHEQDNYGVFLSVNAEFALKYNFGLRAGNKDQNAMRLGIEKGQFFMNFGTSYRRPNLYEVFGDSYVDSNENLLPEEGVGYEVGYGAISLFVYDFEEAIEYTSGYMTTNILEPAVYDDDGNLILDAVTESVWNNAKYNNSGAYTTKGIRFSNTWGPMTVMLKVNDTDQTRIPEYVGVLTWEETFKDVNYKVQYAGQFDRKPGAYDFLPVGQEFLDDLKKLSLHITKRFSNGMNLNFSVENITDEEVEILPYYDNQGRQINLTLQYNW
;
A
#
# COMPACT_ATOMS: atom_id res chain seq x y z
N MET A 1 0.28 -11.48 -26.51
CA MET A 1 -0.44 -12.30 -25.51
C MET A 1 -0.57 -13.78 -25.91
N GLU A 2 -1.21 -14.19 -27.00
CA GLU A 2 -1.30 -15.63 -27.38
C GLU A 2 0.07 -16.30 -27.56
N ARG A 3 1.04 -15.66 -28.18
CA ARG A 3 2.40 -16.20 -28.35
C ARG A 3 3.16 -16.27 -27.02
N PHE A 4 3.01 -15.27 -26.16
CA PHE A 4 3.66 -15.19 -24.84
C PHE A 4 3.12 -16.25 -23.88
N LEU A 5 1.80 -16.42 -23.82
CA LEU A 5 1.15 -17.49 -23.04
C LEU A 5 1.52 -18.89 -23.55
N TYR A 6 1.55 -19.09 -24.87
CA TYR A 6 1.85 -20.38 -25.48
C TYR A 6 3.29 -20.83 -25.20
N ASP A 7 4.28 -19.93 -25.38
CA ASP A 7 5.69 -20.25 -25.16
C ASP A 7 6.02 -20.52 -23.67
N ASN A 8 5.32 -19.85 -22.75
CA ASN A 8 5.49 -20.07 -21.31
C ASN A 8 4.70 -21.28 -20.78
N ILE A 9 3.49 -21.55 -21.30
CA ILE A 9 2.72 -22.75 -20.94
C ILE A 9 3.44 -24.03 -21.38
N VAL A 10 4.07 -24.06 -22.56
CA VAL A 10 4.84 -25.22 -23.03
C VAL A 10 6.05 -25.49 -22.15
N LYS A 11 6.76 -24.45 -21.71
CA LYS A 11 7.90 -24.60 -20.80
C LYS A 11 7.47 -25.09 -19.41
N ILE A 12 6.33 -24.64 -18.91
CA ILE A 12 5.76 -25.03 -17.63
C ILE A 12 5.18 -26.46 -17.67
N ALA A 13 4.54 -26.86 -18.76
CA ALA A 13 4.02 -28.22 -18.93
C ALA A 13 5.12 -29.29 -18.85
N VAL A 14 6.33 -28.99 -19.37
CA VAL A 14 7.49 -29.89 -19.28
C VAL A 14 8.00 -30.02 -17.85
N ILE A 15 7.92 -28.97 -17.04
CA ILE A 15 8.36 -28.97 -15.61
C ILE A 15 7.35 -29.70 -14.72
N ILE A 16 6.07 -29.64 -15.01
CA ILE A 16 5.00 -30.26 -14.22
C ILE A 16 4.85 -31.77 -14.51
N THR A 17 5.07 -32.22 -15.73
CA THR A 17 4.84 -33.62 -16.11
C THR A 17 5.90 -34.59 -15.63
N LEU A 18 7.13 -34.17 -15.39
CA LEU A 18 8.21 -35.05 -14.92
C LEU A 18 8.09 -35.53 -13.47
N PRO A 19 7.63 -34.75 -12.47
CA PRO A 19 7.51 -35.20 -11.09
C PRO A 19 6.20 -35.93 -10.76
N LEU A 20 5.13 -35.70 -11.52
CA LEU A 20 3.82 -36.34 -11.27
C LEU A 20 3.81 -37.87 -11.43
N TRP A 21 4.72 -38.41 -12.24
CA TRP A 21 4.81 -39.86 -12.49
C TRP A 21 5.51 -40.66 -11.38
N THR A 22 6.24 -40.00 -10.48
CA THR A 22 6.98 -40.68 -9.38
C THR A 22 6.29 -40.59 -8.02
N ALA A 23 5.14 -39.93 -7.91
CA ALA A 23 4.56 -39.49 -6.64
C ALA A 23 3.46 -40.39 -6.05
N PHE A 24 3.19 -41.54 -6.63
CA PHE A 24 2.11 -42.45 -6.13
C PHE A 24 2.47 -43.30 -4.93
N ALA A 25 3.59 -43.12 -4.30
CA ALA A 25 3.98 -43.91 -3.12
C ALA A 25 4.66 -43.04 -2.06
N LEU A 26 3.92 -42.71 -1.03
CA LEU A 26 4.31 -42.38 0.36
C LEU A 26 3.52 -41.22 0.92
N ALA A 27 2.64 -41.48 1.88
CA ALA A 27 1.86 -40.49 2.62
C ALA A 27 2.28 -40.47 4.09
N GLU A 28 2.59 -39.25 4.61
CA GLU A 28 2.66 -38.95 6.05
C GLU A 28 1.93 -37.65 6.34
N ASP A 29 1.40 -37.47 7.54
CA ASP A 29 0.48 -36.41 7.97
C ASP A 29 1.03 -34.98 7.81
N ILE A 30 0.16 -34.03 7.33
CA ILE A 30 0.46 -32.62 7.12
C ILE A 30 -0.49 -31.77 7.95
N GLU A 31 0.06 -30.85 8.76
CA GLU A 31 -0.73 -29.99 9.66
C GLU A 31 -0.86 -28.50 9.24
N GLU A 32 -0.27 -28.01 8.14
CA GLU A 32 -0.31 -26.57 7.79
C GLU A 32 -0.61 -26.28 6.31
N VAL A 33 -1.48 -25.29 6.10
CA VAL A 33 -1.75 -24.68 4.78
C VAL A 33 -0.54 -23.83 4.39
N ILE A 34 0.09 -24.15 3.26
CA ILE A 34 1.29 -23.46 2.83
C ILE A 34 0.95 -22.43 1.76
N VAL A 35 1.11 -21.16 2.10
CA VAL A 35 1.13 -20.07 1.15
C VAL A 35 2.57 -19.89 0.68
N PHE A 36 2.83 -20.17 -0.60
CA PHE A 36 4.14 -19.96 -1.22
C PHE A 36 4.32 -18.46 -1.55
N ALA A 37 4.51 -17.69 -0.53
CA ALA A 37 5.04 -16.34 -0.61
C ALA A 37 6.01 -16.20 0.55
N GLN A 38 7.03 -15.37 0.41
CA GLN A 38 7.80 -15.03 1.59
C GLN A 38 6.88 -14.16 2.47
N GLU A 39 6.22 -14.77 3.43
CA GLU A 39 5.48 -14.04 4.44
C GLU A 39 6.45 -13.12 5.18
N VAL A 40 6.21 -11.84 5.08
CA VAL A 40 6.65 -10.95 6.14
C VAL A 40 5.74 -11.27 7.31
N LYS A 41 6.29 -11.84 8.36
CA LYS A 41 5.59 -12.32 9.54
C LYS A 41 4.42 -11.41 9.90
N ALA A 42 3.24 -11.98 10.11
CA ALA A 42 2.12 -11.28 10.70
C ALA A 42 2.58 -10.53 11.95
N THR A 43 2.35 -9.23 11.96
CA THR A 43 2.71 -8.38 13.10
C THR A 43 1.43 -7.81 13.66
N GLU A 44 1.16 -8.11 14.92
CA GLU A 44 0.09 -7.47 15.67
C GLU A 44 0.55 -6.03 15.99
N THR A 45 -0.27 -5.03 15.62
CA THR A 45 -0.03 -3.67 16.05
C THR A 45 -0.37 -3.54 17.53
N ASP A 46 0.51 -2.95 18.30
CA ASP A 46 0.28 -2.69 19.72
C ASP A 46 0.10 -1.18 19.92
N PRO A 47 -1.14 -0.70 20.22
CA PRO A 47 -1.39 0.71 20.47
C PRO A 47 -0.61 1.26 21.65
N LEU A 48 0.01 0.39 22.47
CA LEU A 48 0.94 0.78 23.53
C LEU A 48 2.26 1.33 22.96
N THR A 49 2.77 0.75 21.86
CA THR A 49 4.09 1.07 21.28
C THR A 49 4.01 1.74 19.92
N ASP A 50 3.02 1.38 19.11
CA ASP A 50 2.97 1.81 17.71
C ASP A 50 2.25 3.16 17.58
N THR A 51 2.85 4.06 16.82
CA THR A 51 2.32 5.40 16.56
C THR A 51 1.70 5.53 15.18
N LYS A 52 2.12 4.69 14.25
CA LYS A 52 1.61 4.58 12.88
C LYS A 52 1.48 3.12 12.49
N LEU A 53 0.42 2.77 11.76
CA LEU A 53 0.12 1.39 11.39
C LEU A 53 1.26 0.71 10.62
N ILE A 54 1.97 1.46 9.78
CA ILE A 54 2.91 0.88 8.82
C ILE A 54 4.37 1.18 9.13
N SER A 55 4.68 2.33 9.70
CA SER A 55 6.06 2.82 9.80
C SER A 55 7.01 1.95 10.64
N GLY A 56 6.46 1.08 11.50
CA GLY A 56 7.23 0.12 12.29
C GLY A 56 7.31 -1.28 11.65
N ILE A 57 6.37 -1.60 10.76
CA ILE A 57 6.16 -2.93 10.19
C ILE A 57 6.73 -3.01 8.77
N MET A 58 6.61 -1.92 8.01
CA MET A 58 6.93 -1.87 6.59
C MET A 58 7.95 -0.77 6.29
N PRO A 59 9.19 -1.12 6.03
CA PRO A 59 10.24 -0.16 5.72
C PRO A 59 10.14 0.47 4.31
N ASP A 60 9.22 -0.02 3.47
CA ASP A 60 9.02 0.43 2.08
C ASP A 60 7.90 1.48 1.95
N VAL A 61 7.59 2.16 3.04
CA VAL A 61 6.62 3.25 3.03
C VAL A 61 7.19 4.46 2.30
N THR A 62 6.42 4.99 1.37
CA THR A 62 6.72 6.24 0.67
C THR A 62 5.73 7.31 1.11
N TYR A 63 6.24 8.48 1.46
CA TYR A 63 5.44 9.66 1.77
C TYR A 63 5.24 10.50 0.50
N ILE A 64 4.04 11.06 0.32
CA ILE A 64 3.76 12.02 -0.75
C ILE A 64 3.70 13.45 -0.20
N ALA A 65 3.35 13.59 1.08
CA ALA A 65 3.39 14.85 1.81
C ALA A 65 3.94 14.62 3.21
N GLY A 66 4.41 15.67 3.86
CA GLY A 66 4.98 15.61 5.21
C GLY A 66 3.94 15.49 6.31
N GLY A 67 4.36 15.01 7.47
CA GLY A 67 3.56 15.02 8.68
C GLY A 67 2.57 13.88 8.85
N TYR A 68 1.72 14.00 9.89
CA TYR A 68 0.52 13.17 10.05
C TYR A 68 -0.57 13.69 9.10
N GLY A 69 -1.36 12.79 8.53
CA GLY A 69 -2.39 13.13 7.54
C GLY A 69 -1.88 13.25 6.11
N GLY A 70 -0.60 13.55 5.88
CA GLY A 70 0.01 13.50 4.54
C GLY A 70 0.06 12.07 4.02
N ASN A 71 -0.22 11.88 2.72
CA ASN A 71 -0.35 10.56 2.11
C ASN A 71 0.80 9.61 2.43
N VAL A 72 0.48 8.43 2.92
CA VAL A 72 1.40 7.35 3.26
C VAL A 72 1.09 6.13 2.39
N LEU A 73 1.97 5.84 1.46
CA LEU A 73 1.80 4.77 0.47
C LEU A 73 2.80 3.64 0.71
N TYR A 74 2.36 2.41 0.49
CA TYR A 74 3.22 1.24 0.54
C TYR A 74 3.58 0.76 -0.87
N ARG A 75 4.87 0.49 -1.10
CA ARG A 75 5.44 0.13 -2.39
C ARG A 75 6.31 -1.12 -2.27
N GLU A 76 5.68 -2.28 -2.29
CA GLU A 76 6.42 -3.53 -2.15
C GLU A 76 7.34 -3.79 -3.34
N ARG A 77 8.58 -4.20 -3.08
CA ARG A 77 9.57 -4.64 -4.07
C ARG A 77 9.91 -3.62 -5.15
N GLY A 78 9.87 -2.33 -4.81
CA GLY A 78 10.19 -1.27 -5.76
C GLY A 78 9.12 -1.05 -6.83
N THR A 79 7.91 -1.55 -6.63
CA THR A 79 6.77 -1.31 -7.52
C THR A 79 6.04 -0.02 -7.15
N GLN A 80 5.07 0.40 -7.95
CA GLN A 80 4.21 1.54 -7.60
C GLN A 80 3.19 1.17 -6.52
N SER A 81 2.62 2.16 -5.83
CA SER A 81 1.61 1.96 -4.79
C SER A 81 0.33 1.29 -5.28
N VAL A 82 -0.05 1.52 -6.54
CA VAL A 82 -1.18 0.88 -7.21
C VAL A 82 -0.97 -0.62 -7.47
N HIS A 83 0.27 -1.11 -7.31
CA HIS A 83 0.65 -2.52 -7.47
C HIS A 83 0.66 -3.30 -6.15
N THR A 84 0.21 -2.67 -5.06
CA THR A 84 -0.01 -3.34 -3.78
C THR A 84 -1.50 -3.29 -3.43
N ALA A 85 -2.15 -4.44 -3.44
CA ALA A 85 -3.54 -4.55 -3.01
C ALA A 85 -3.63 -4.58 -1.47
N VAL A 86 -4.55 -3.84 -0.91
CA VAL A 86 -4.80 -3.80 0.53
C VAL A 86 -6.20 -4.35 0.83
N TYR A 87 -6.27 -5.32 1.71
CA TYR A 87 -7.52 -5.91 2.17
C TYR A 87 -7.67 -5.71 3.67
N ARG A 88 -8.81 -5.19 4.09
CA ARG A 88 -9.15 -5.05 5.51
C ARG A 88 -10.39 -5.88 5.83
N ASN A 89 -10.24 -6.84 6.74
CA ASN A 89 -11.30 -7.79 7.08
C ASN A 89 -11.99 -8.43 5.86
N GLY A 90 -11.18 -8.75 4.84
CA GLY A 90 -11.61 -9.41 3.60
C GLY A 90 -12.12 -8.49 2.49
N ILE A 91 -12.25 -7.18 2.73
CA ILE A 91 -12.69 -6.20 1.72
C ILE A 91 -11.49 -5.46 1.12
N HIS A 92 -11.42 -5.38 -0.19
CA HIS A 92 -10.41 -4.65 -0.93
C HIS A 92 -10.56 -3.14 -0.72
N GLN A 93 -9.52 -2.49 -0.20
CA GLN A 93 -9.54 -1.11 0.29
C GLN A 93 -8.95 -0.08 -0.69
N ASN A 94 -8.16 -0.49 -1.71
CA ASN A 94 -7.63 0.46 -2.70
C ASN A 94 -8.78 1.24 -3.32
N THR A 95 -8.73 2.57 -3.30
CA THR A 95 -9.83 3.39 -3.77
C THR A 95 -10.05 3.25 -5.27
N PRO A 96 -11.29 3.13 -5.76
CA PRO A 96 -11.58 3.04 -7.18
C PRO A 96 -11.08 4.23 -8.00
N GLY A 97 -11.05 5.42 -7.42
CA GLY A 97 -10.59 6.65 -8.07
C GLY A 97 -9.08 6.65 -8.27
N SER A 98 -8.28 6.46 -7.23
CA SER A 98 -6.82 6.59 -7.28
C SER A 98 -6.08 5.27 -7.53
N GLY A 99 -6.70 4.13 -7.24
CA GLY A 99 -6.10 2.80 -7.39
C GLY A 99 -5.14 2.38 -6.25
N TRP A 100 -4.79 3.27 -5.32
CA TRP A 100 -3.98 2.96 -4.15
C TRP A 100 -4.78 3.01 -2.85
N TYR A 101 -4.15 2.59 -1.75
CA TYR A 101 -4.66 2.79 -0.39
C TYR A 101 -3.73 3.73 0.37
N ASP A 102 -4.31 4.77 0.99
CA ASP A 102 -3.59 5.71 1.83
C ASP A 102 -3.65 5.28 3.30
N PHE A 103 -2.49 4.96 3.86
CA PHE A 103 -2.38 4.54 5.25
C PHE A 103 -2.25 5.71 6.25
N ALA A 104 -2.24 6.96 5.78
CA ALA A 104 -2.09 8.13 6.65
C ALA A 104 -3.18 8.21 7.73
N HIS A 105 -4.39 7.73 7.38
CA HIS A 105 -5.55 7.80 8.26
C HIS A 105 -5.81 6.52 9.07
N ASP A 106 -4.87 5.56 9.04
CA ASP A 106 -4.93 4.35 9.87
C ASP A 106 -4.14 4.55 11.17
N ILE A 107 -4.85 4.81 12.25
CA ILE A 107 -4.27 4.93 13.57
C ILE A 107 -4.27 3.55 14.25
N PRO A 108 -3.10 3.03 14.70
CA PRO A 108 -3.00 1.71 15.33
C PRO A 108 -3.90 1.57 16.54
N SER A 109 -4.72 0.54 16.57
CA SER A 109 -5.67 0.29 17.65
C SER A 109 -5.87 -1.20 17.98
N GLY A 110 -5.06 -2.09 17.38
CA GLY A 110 -5.07 -3.53 17.55
C GLY A 110 -5.42 -4.23 16.24
N GLU A 111 -4.54 -4.17 15.25
CA GLU A 111 -4.66 -4.85 13.98
C GLU A 111 -3.58 -5.92 13.86
N ASP A 112 -3.94 -7.05 13.26
CA ASP A 112 -2.99 -8.00 12.72
C ASP A 112 -2.73 -7.65 11.25
N VAL A 113 -1.48 -7.38 10.90
CA VAL A 113 -1.07 -7.00 9.54
C VAL A 113 -0.18 -8.09 8.98
N LEU A 114 -0.59 -8.66 7.84
CA LEU A 114 0.17 -9.65 7.08
C LEU A 114 0.50 -9.07 5.71
N VAL A 115 1.77 -9.08 5.34
CA VAL A 115 2.22 -8.74 3.98
C VAL A 115 2.58 -10.01 3.24
N ILE A 116 1.89 -10.25 2.14
CA ILE A 116 2.16 -11.33 1.21
C ILE A 116 2.89 -10.72 0.02
N THR A 117 4.16 -11.03 -0.13
CA THR A 117 4.99 -10.50 -1.20
C THR A 117 4.79 -11.26 -2.51
N GLY A 118 5.08 -10.62 -3.64
CA GLY A 118 5.08 -11.26 -4.94
C GLY A 118 3.75 -11.17 -5.71
N ALA A 119 3.72 -11.82 -6.86
CA ALA A 119 2.59 -11.87 -7.78
C ALA A 119 1.42 -12.67 -7.19
N ASN A 120 0.43 -11.99 -6.65
CA ASN A 120 -0.70 -12.59 -5.93
C ASN A 120 -2.06 -12.37 -6.59
N SER A 121 -2.11 -11.88 -7.82
CA SER A 121 -3.38 -11.59 -8.52
C SER A 121 -4.27 -12.82 -8.70
N VAL A 122 -3.75 -14.04 -8.64
CA VAL A 122 -4.57 -15.26 -8.62
C VAL A 122 -5.58 -15.23 -7.47
N MET A 123 -5.13 -14.92 -6.25
CA MET A 123 -5.97 -14.96 -5.05
C MET A 123 -6.64 -13.62 -4.74
N TYR A 124 -5.99 -12.50 -5.08
CA TYR A 124 -6.39 -11.16 -4.64
C TYR A 124 -6.75 -10.22 -5.81
N GLY A 125 -6.70 -10.69 -7.05
CA GLY A 125 -7.14 -9.93 -8.21
C GLY A 125 -6.25 -8.74 -8.55
N SER A 126 -6.88 -7.68 -9.03
CA SER A 126 -6.21 -6.48 -9.53
C SER A 126 -5.36 -5.77 -8.48
N GLY A 127 -4.17 -5.29 -8.89
CA GLY A 127 -3.27 -4.52 -8.05
C GLY A 127 -2.35 -5.37 -7.15
N SER A 128 -2.49 -6.70 -7.14
CA SER A 128 -1.61 -7.59 -6.37
C SER A 128 -0.39 -8.04 -7.16
N ILE A 129 0.36 -7.10 -7.75
CA ILE A 129 1.53 -7.38 -8.57
C ILE A 129 2.79 -7.48 -7.71
N GLY A 130 3.11 -6.44 -6.94
CA GLY A 130 4.26 -6.41 -6.02
C GLY A 130 3.98 -7.18 -4.73
N GLY A 131 2.73 -7.14 -4.27
CA GLY A 131 2.30 -7.79 -3.05
C GLY A 131 0.86 -7.50 -2.65
N THR A 132 0.49 -8.04 -1.49
CA THR A 132 -0.84 -7.84 -0.88
C THR A 132 -0.66 -7.58 0.61
N VAL A 133 -1.33 -6.57 1.13
CA VAL A 133 -1.41 -6.27 2.57
C VAL A 133 -2.77 -6.73 3.08
N LEU A 134 -2.76 -7.60 4.07
CA LEU A 134 -3.97 -8.07 4.75
C LEU A 134 -4.01 -7.46 6.14
N ILE A 135 -5.07 -6.72 6.43
CA ILE A 135 -5.32 -6.11 7.74
C ILE A 135 -6.51 -6.81 8.36
N GLN A 136 -6.29 -7.40 9.52
CA GLN A 136 -7.33 -8.00 10.34
C GLN A 136 -7.47 -7.19 11.61
N ASP A 137 -8.58 -6.47 11.75
CA ASP A 137 -8.87 -5.75 12.98
C ASP A 137 -9.22 -6.71 14.12
N THR A 138 -8.71 -6.38 15.31
CA THR A 138 -9.04 -7.07 16.56
C THR A 138 -9.44 -6.02 17.61
N ILE A 139 -10.30 -6.40 18.56
CA ILE A 139 -10.70 -5.52 19.67
C ILE A 139 -10.37 -6.20 20.98
N LYS A 140 -9.48 -5.59 21.75
CA LYS A 140 -9.14 -6.01 23.10
C LYS A 140 -9.78 -5.06 24.10
N LYS A 141 -10.59 -5.63 25.00
CA LYS A 141 -11.30 -4.86 26.03
C LYS A 141 -10.32 -4.11 26.93
N GLY A 142 -10.47 -2.79 26.99
CA GLY A 142 -9.55 -1.95 27.75
C GLY A 142 -9.64 -0.47 27.39
N VAL A 143 -8.69 0.28 27.93
CA VAL A 143 -8.47 1.69 27.61
C VAL A 143 -6.98 1.93 27.39
N THR A 144 -6.63 2.70 26.36
CA THR A 144 -5.27 3.14 26.09
C THR A 144 -5.27 4.66 25.94
N GLY A 145 -4.39 5.34 26.65
CA GLY A 145 -4.15 6.77 26.52
C GLY A 145 -2.68 7.06 26.27
N ARG A 146 -2.37 7.94 25.31
CA ARG A 146 -1.01 8.40 25.01
C ARG A 146 -0.97 9.91 24.98
N LEU A 147 0.09 10.46 25.57
CA LEU A 147 0.42 11.87 25.52
C LEU A 147 1.87 12.03 25.08
N GLY A 148 2.13 13.01 24.23
CA GLY A 148 3.48 13.30 23.76
C GLY A 148 3.73 14.78 23.57
N ASN A 149 4.94 15.10 23.12
CA ASN A 149 5.26 16.44 22.63
C ASN A 149 4.47 16.76 21.35
N GLN A 150 4.53 17.99 20.84
CA GLN A 150 3.74 18.43 19.67
C GLN A 150 2.22 18.27 19.88
N SER A 151 1.75 18.41 21.10
CA SER A 151 0.34 18.20 21.47
C SER A 151 -0.22 16.81 21.06
N HIS A 152 0.65 15.81 20.87
CA HIS A 152 0.25 14.45 20.51
C HIS A 152 -0.66 13.84 21.57
N ARG A 153 -1.87 13.50 21.16
CA ARG A 153 -2.90 12.88 21.99
C ARG A 153 -3.47 11.67 21.30
N TYR A 154 -3.63 10.60 22.02
CA TYR A 154 -4.30 9.40 21.56
C TYR A 154 -5.13 8.83 22.69
N MET A 155 -6.36 8.43 22.39
CA MET A 155 -7.24 7.74 23.33
C MET A 155 -7.98 6.64 22.59
N SER A 156 -7.94 5.43 23.11
CA SER A 156 -8.73 4.31 22.61
C SER A 156 -9.49 3.66 23.74
N VAL A 157 -10.78 3.44 23.56
CA VAL A 157 -11.67 2.83 24.56
C VAL A 157 -12.42 1.68 23.91
N ALA A 158 -12.23 0.47 24.45
CA ALA A 158 -12.97 -0.72 24.11
C ALA A 158 -13.72 -1.24 25.34
N PRO A 159 -14.96 -0.80 25.59
CA PRO A 159 -15.72 -1.24 26.77
C PRO A 159 -16.08 -2.73 26.70
N THR A 160 -16.08 -3.29 25.50
CA THR A 160 -16.34 -4.69 25.20
C THR A 160 -15.31 -5.22 24.18
N ASN A 161 -15.31 -6.51 23.92
CA ASN A 161 -14.48 -7.12 22.86
C ASN A 161 -15.09 -7.01 21.44
N TRP A 162 -16.20 -6.31 21.29
CA TRP A 162 -16.88 -6.13 19.99
C TRP A 162 -17.07 -4.67 19.56
N MET A 163 -16.70 -3.69 20.42
CA MET A 163 -16.79 -2.26 20.10
C MET A 163 -15.55 -1.50 20.62
N GLN A 164 -15.01 -0.62 19.79
CA GLN A 164 -13.88 0.25 20.11
C GLN A 164 -14.08 1.62 19.48
N VAL A 165 -13.69 2.67 20.20
CA VAL A 165 -13.58 4.04 19.68
C VAL A 165 -12.18 4.53 19.93
N THR A 166 -11.57 5.15 18.92
CA THR A 166 -10.23 5.72 18.98
C THR A 166 -10.27 7.17 18.52
N ASP A 167 -9.62 8.03 19.27
CA ASP A 167 -9.47 9.45 19.00
C ASP A 167 -7.98 9.81 19.00
N PHE A 168 -7.54 10.57 18.02
CA PHE A 168 -6.15 10.97 17.84
C PHE A 168 -6.07 12.41 17.36
N SER A 169 -5.14 13.17 17.96
CA SER A 169 -4.81 14.50 17.45
C SER A 169 -3.33 14.83 17.67
N VAL A 170 -2.77 15.62 16.76
CA VAL A 170 -1.39 16.10 16.83
C VAL A 170 -1.29 17.48 16.16
N LYS A 171 -0.42 18.32 16.69
CA LYS A 171 0.01 19.56 16.04
C LYS A 171 1.41 19.38 15.48
N GLN A 172 1.64 19.89 14.30
CA GLN A 172 2.87 19.69 13.55
C GLN A 172 3.14 20.87 12.61
N TYR A 173 4.31 20.85 11.98
CA TYR A 173 4.61 21.68 10.83
C TYR A 173 4.63 20.78 9.61
N ALA A 174 3.69 20.93 8.67
CA ALA A 174 3.64 20.11 7.47
C ALA A 174 4.72 20.52 6.48
N ARG A 175 5.05 21.82 6.45
CA ARG A 175 6.16 22.38 5.64
C ARG A 175 7.15 23.14 6.50
N ASN A 176 8.43 23.10 6.10
CA ASN A 176 9.52 23.79 6.80
C ASN A 176 9.75 25.24 6.34
N ASP A 177 9.06 25.69 5.30
CA ASP A 177 9.19 27.06 4.75
C ASP A 177 8.18 28.05 5.34
N ASN A 178 7.32 27.61 6.26
CA ASN A 178 6.43 28.45 7.03
C ASN A 178 6.49 28.12 8.54
N GLU A 179 6.06 29.05 9.39
CA GLU A 179 6.01 28.88 10.85
C GLU A 179 4.58 28.56 11.33
N GLU A 180 3.66 28.17 10.43
CA GLU A 180 2.29 27.82 10.77
C GLU A 180 2.20 26.39 11.34
N GLU A 181 1.47 26.23 12.45
CA GLU A 181 1.20 24.92 13.00
C GLU A 181 -0.01 24.30 12.31
N ASP A 182 0.19 23.13 11.68
CA ASP A 182 -0.87 22.32 11.11
C ASP A 182 -1.44 21.36 12.15
N THR A 183 -2.71 21.07 12.05
CA THR A 183 -3.40 20.13 12.92
C THR A 183 -3.82 18.89 12.12
N TYR A 184 -3.65 17.72 12.69
CA TYR A 184 -4.25 16.49 12.22
C TYR A 184 -5.12 15.90 13.33
N GLU A 185 -6.36 15.61 13.00
CA GLU A 185 -7.33 14.96 13.87
C GLU A 185 -7.93 13.72 13.19
N ASN A 186 -8.18 12.68 13.98
CA ASN A 186 -8.76 11.44 13.48
C ASN A 186 -9.58 10.77 14.57
N THR A 187 -10.82 10.46 14.27
CA THR A 187 -11.68 9.68 15.15
C THR A 187 -12.18 8.45 14.41
N SER A 188 -12.03 7.27 15.00
CA SER A 188 -12.53 6.03 14.41
C SER A 188 -13.38 5.23 15.38
N ALA A 189 -14.36 4.51 14.83
CA ALA A 189 -15.21 3.58 15.57
C ALA A 189 -15.24 2.23 14.87
N LYS A 190 -14.98 1.15 15.62
CA LYS A 190 -14.97 -0.23 15.13
C LYS A 190 -16.02 -1.07 15.85
N ILE A 191 -16.69 -1.93 15.10
CA ILE A 191 -17.56 -3.00 15.61
C ILE A 191 -17.16 -4.31 14.95
N ILE A 192 -16.91 -5.33 15.77
CA ILE A 192 -16.65 -6.71 15.31
C ILE A 192 -17.58 -7.60 16.14
N ALA A 193 -18.59 -8.16 15.52
CA ALA A 193 -19.61 -8.93 16.22
C ALA A 193 -19.89 -10.27 15.52
N ASP A 194 -19.80 -11.36 16.28
CA ASP A 194 -20.10 -12.69 15.78
C ASP A 194 -21.58 -13.00 15.98
N ALA A 195 -22.24 -13.50 14.92
CA ALA A 195 -23.63 -13.90 14.89
C ALA A 195 -23.73 -15.30 14.24
N GLY A 196 -23.64 -16.35 15.05
CA GLY A 196 -23.52 -17.73 14.59
C GLY A 196 -22.19 -17.94 13.85
N ASP A 197 -22.26 -18.39 12.61
CA ASP A 197 -21.07 -18.63 11.78
C ASP A 197 -20.60 -17.36 11.03
N PHE A 198 -21.28 -16.24 11.21
CA PHE A 198 -20.94 -14.99 10.54
C PHE A 198 -20.33 -13.97 11.48
N THR A 199 -19.34 -13.23 10.98
CA THR A 199 -18.78 -12.05 11.63
C THR A 199 -19.23 -10.80 10.88
N LEU A 200 -19.87 -9.87 11.60
CA LEU A 200 -20.13 -8.51 11.15
C LEU A 200 -18.93 -7.64 11.51
N TYR A 201 -18.43 -6.90 10.56
CA TYR A 201 -17.40 -5.89 10.73
C TYR A 201 -17.92 -4.53 10.26
N ILE A 202 -17.69 -3.49 11.06
CA ILE A 202 -17.91 -2.08 10.71
C ILE A 202 -16.71 -1.28 11.18
N ASN A 203 -16.19 -0.43 10.32
CA ASN A 203 -15.23 0.60 10.66
C ASN A 203 -15.64 1.93 10.03
N ALA A 204 -15.75 2.97 10.85
CA ALA A 204 -15.99 4.34 10.42
C ALA A 204 -14.85 5.22 10.94
N THR A 205 -14.27 6.03 10.07
CA THR A 205 -13.20 6.97 10.40
C THR A 205 -13.55 8.34 9.83
N ASP A 206 -13.44 9.34 10.67
CA ASP A 206 -13.55 10.76 10.33
C ASP A 206 -12.20 11.41 10.59
N TYR A 207 -11.69 12.22 9.66
CA TYR A 207 -10.39 12.87 9.79
C TYR A 207 -10.38 14.26 9.20
N SER A 208 -9.54 15.11 9.79
CA SER A 208 -9.28 16.48 9.33
C SER A 208 -7.77 16.71 9.32
N TYR A 209 -7.25 17.30 8.26
CA TYR A 209 -5.84 17.53 8.04
C TYR A 209 -5.58 18.93 7.45
N ASP A 210 -4.95 19.80 8.25
CA ASP A 210 -4.42 21.06 7.77
C ASP A 210 -3.11 20.83 7.03
N TYR A 211 -2.92 21.45 5.86
CA TYR A 211 -1.74 21.30 5.03
C TYR A 211 -1.43 22.57 4.25
N ASP A 212 -0.28 22.63 3.61
CA ASP A 212 0.23 23.78 2.90
C ASP A 212 0.26 23.61 1.38
N ASN A 213 0.46 24.73 0.67
CA ASN A 213 0.73 24.77 -0.75
C ASN A 213 -0.44 24.30 -1.63
N CYS A 214 -1.66 24.72 -1.29
CA CYS A 214 -2.82 24.60 -2.15
C CYS A 214 -3.03 25.85 -3.03
N TYR A 215 -4.02 25.79 -3.89
CA TYR A 215 -4.31 26.86 -4.83
C TYR A 215 -5.76 27.30 -4.75
N THR A 216 -5.98 28.61 -4.71
CA THR A 216 -7.33 29.18 -4.86
C THR A 216 -7.86 28.97 -6.28
N ALA A 217 -9.15 29.21 -6.50
CA ALA A 217 -9.76 29.17 -7.83
C ALA A 217 -9.12 30.16 -8.84
N SER A 218 -8.43 31.18 -8.35
CA SER A 218 -7.66 32.13 -9.18
C SER A 218 -6.20 31.73 -9.40
N PHE A 219 -5.82 30.49 -9.04
CA PHE A 219 -4.46 29.95 -9.09
C PHE A 219 -3.44 30.71 -8.24
N SER A 220 -3.88 31.39 -7.19
CA SER A 220 -2.99 31.94 -6.18
C SER A 220 -2.64 30.86 -5.16
N GLN A 221 -1.37 30.72 -4.83
CA GLN A 221 -0.90 29.80 -3.79
C GLN A 221 -1.36 30.28 -2.40
N SER A 222 -1.77 29.35 -1.56
CA SER A 222 -2.16 29.56 -0.16
C SER A 222 -1.57 28.48 0.72
N ASN A 223 -1.38 28.77 2.00
CA ASN A 223 -1.05 27.81 3.05
C ASN A 223 -2.26 27.53 3.98
N ASP A 224 -3.37 28.23 3.82
CA ASP A 224 -4.64 27.94 4.50
C ASP A 224 -5.40 26.85 3.70
N CYS A 225 -5.01 25.60 3.92
CA CYS A 225 -5.50 24.43 3.21
C CYS A 225 -6.02 23.40 4.22
N LEU A 226 -7.18 22.82 3.93
CA LEU A 226 -7.78 21.80 4.78
C LEU A 226 -8.27 20.64 3.91
N GLN A 227 -8.06 19.42 4.39
CA GLN A 227 -8.70 18.22 3.88
C GLN A 227 -9.57 17.63 4.99
N ASP A 228 -10.87 17.57 4.78
CA ASP A 228 -11.80 16.80 5.59
C ASP A 228 -12.15 15.50 4.88
N GLY A 229 -12.22 14.39 5.61
CA GLY A 229 -12.53 13.11 4.99
C GLY A 229 -13.18 12.10 5.90
N GLU A 230 -13.89 11.18 5.25
CA GLU A 230 -14.59 10.08 5.89
C GLU A 230 -14.23 8.76 5.20
N ARG A 231 -14.00 7.71 5.99
CA ARG A 231 -13.86 6.33 5.52
C ARG A 231 -14.86 5.44 6.21
N PHE A 232 -15.49 4.59 5.43
CA PHE A 232 -16.44 3.63 5.94
C PHE A 232 -16.22 2.26 5.32
N THR A 233 -16.14 1.22 6.14
CA THR A 233 -16.08 -0.17 5.69
C THR A 233 -17.08 -1.00 6.48
N VAL A 234 -17.91 -1.75 5.78
CA VAL A 234 -18.79 -2.74 6.38
C VAL A 234 -18.64 -4.07 5.66
N SER A 235 -18.59 -5.18 6.41
CA SER A 235 -18.63 -6.52 5.83
C SER A 235 -19.36 -7.51 6.72
N VAL A 236 -19.95 -8.51 6.07
CA VAL A 236 -20.44 -9.74 6.69
C VAL A 236 -19.69 -10.89 6.05
N ARG A 237 -19.07 -11.73 6.86
CA ARG A 237 -18.23 -12.83 6.36
C ARG A 237 -18.32 -14.09 7.22
N ASN A 238 -18.05 -15.22 6.58
CA ASN A 238 -17.71 -16.48 7.22
C ASN A 238 -16.58 -17.16 6.41
N GLU A 239 -16.33 -18.44 6.64
CA GLU A 239 -15.28 -19.21 5.92
C GLU A 239 -15.52 -19.30 4.41
N PHE A 240 -16.79 -19.21 3.93
CA PHE A 240 -17.16 -19.42 2.53
C PHE A 240 -17.47 -18.12 1.77
N ILE A 241 -17.96 -17.10 2.45
CA ILE A 241 -18.47 -15.89 1.82
C ILE A 241 -18.01 -14.63 2.54
N THR A 242 -17.69 -13.60 1.76
CA THR A 242 -17.49 -12.23 2.22
C THR A 242 -18.31 -11.30 1.33
N ILE A 243 -19.13 -10.46 1.93
CA ILE A 243 -19.88 -9.40 1.25
C ILE A 243 -19.66 -8.13 2.03
N GLY A 244 -19.45 -7.02 1.34
CA GLY A 244 -19.29 -5.75 2.02
C GLY A 244 -19.12 -4.57 1.10
N ARG A 245 -18.92 -3.41 1.71
CA ARG A 245 -18.73 -2.13 1.04
C ARG A 245 -17.60 -1.36 1.72
N ALA A 246 -16.78 -0.70 0.92
CA ALA A 246 -15.83 0.31 1.36
C ALA A 246 -16.14 1.64 0.69
N GLU A 247 -16.09 2.73 1.43
CA GLU A 247 -16.25 4.10 0.96
C GLU A 247 -15.09 4.96 1.46
N ASP A 248 -14.67 5.90 0.61
CA ASP A 248 -13.65 6.90 0.92
C ASP A 248 -14.12 8.23 0.31
N LYS A 249 -14.25 9.27 1.15
CA LYS A 249 -14.66 10.61 0.74
C LYS A 249 -13.68 11.61 1.31
N ALA A 250 -13.29 12.57 0.49
CA ALA A 250 -12.48 13.69 0.92
C ALA A 250 -12.93 14.97 0.23
N GLU A 251 -12.97 16.06 0.99
CA GLU A 251 -13.22 17.41 0.51
C GLU A 251 -12.03 18.29 0.86
N TYR A 252 -11.58 19.05 -0.12
CA TYR A 252 -10.41 19.92 -0.01
C TYR A 252 -10.84 21.39 -0.04
N PHE A 253 -10.33 22.16 0.91
CA PHE A 253 -10.62 23.56 1.06
C PHE A 253 -9.34 24.40 0.90
N THR A 254 -9.49 25.56 0.28
CA THR A 254 -8.47 26.60 0.24
C THR A 254 -9.08 27.90 0.73
N GLU A 255 -8.49 28.49 1.77
CA GLU A 255 -9.02 29.71 2.43
C GLU A 255 -10.50 29.55 2.84
N GLY A 256 -10.86 28.36 3.33
CA GLY A 256 -12.23 28.00 3.74
C GLY A 256 -13.22 27.79 2.59
N VAL A 257 -12.79 27.80 1.33
CA VAL A 257 -13.63 27.55 0.15
C VAL A 257 -13.36 26.14 -0.38
N SER A 258 -14.41 25.32 -0.54
CA SER A 258 -14.30 24.00 -1.17
C SER A 258 -13.80 24.12 -2.60
N THR A 259 -12.69 23.46 -2.91
CA THR A 259 -12.01 23.52 -4.20
C THR A 259 -12.07 22.21 -4.96
N TYR A 260 -12.12 21.08 -4.26
CA TYR A 260 -12.15 19.75 -4.85
C TYR A 260 -12.84 18.75 -3.92
N GLN A 261 -13.56 17.80 -4.49
CA GLN A 261 -14.18 16.68 -3.78
C GLN A 261 -13.80 15.38 -4.47
N ASN A 262 -13.58 14.35 -3.67
CA ASN A 262 -13.29 13.00 -4.11
C ASN A 262 -14.22 12.03 -3.38
N GLU A 263 -14.99 11.25 -4.12
CA GLU A 263 -15.86 10.22 -3.57
C GLU A 263 -15.65 8.90 -4.33
N SER A 264 -15.27 7.87 -3.59
CA SER A 264 -15.06 6.52 -4.11
C SER A 264 -15.81 5.50 -3.27
N SER A 265 -16.40 4.50 -3.91
CA SER A 265 -16.97 3.36 -3.20
C SER A 265 -16.78 2.06 -3.96
N ARG A 266 -16.77 0.95 -3.23
CA ARG A 266 -16.67 -0.41 -3.75
C ARG A 266 -17.65 -1.32 -3.02
N ASP A 267 -18.64 -1.84 -3.73
CA ASP A 267 -19.39 -3.01 -3.30
C ASP A 267 -18.59 -4.26 -3.69
N PHE A 268 -18.34 -5.16 -2.76
CA PHE A 268 -17.48 -6.31 -2.94
C PHE A 268 -18.19 -7.60 -2.49
N PHE A 269 -18.01 -8.67 -3.24
CA PHE A 269 -18.36 -10.01 -2.82
C PHE A 269 -17.24 -10.99 -3.16
N ARG A 270 -17.11 -12.02 -2.34
CA ARG A 270 -16.25 -13.17 -2.58
C ARG A 270 -16.95 -14.43 -2.04
N VAL A 271 -16.89 -15.48 -2.82
CA VAL A 271 -17.34 -16.83 -2.42
C VAL A 271 -16.25 -17.82 -2.79
N GLY A 272 -15.95 -18.73 -1.90
CA GLY A 272 -14.93 -19.74 -2.15
C GLY A 272 -14.85 -20.75 -1.02
N ASP A 273 -14.12 -21.82 -1.28
CA ASP A 273 -13.89 -22.88 -0.31
C ASP A 273 -12.51 -23.50 -0.51
N THR A 274 -12.01 -24.11 0.55
CA THR A 274 -10.77 -24.87 0.55
C THR A 274 -11.05 -26.32 0.94
N VAL A 275 -10.78 -27.24 0.02
CA VAL A 275 -11.06 -28.67 0.20
C VAL A 275 -9.74 -29.46 0.25
N LYS A 276 -9.52 -30.15 1.34
CA LYS A 276 -8.43 -31.13 1.47
C LYS A 276 -8.87 -32.44 0.81
N LEU A 277 -8.37 -32.71 -0.39
CA LEU A 277 -8.65 -33.95 -1.12
C LEU A 277 -7.85 -35.14 -0.57
N SER A 278 -6.70 -34.89 0.04
CA SER A 278 -5.87 -35.83 0.76
C SER A 278 -4.93 -35.08 1.69
N ASN A 279 -4.14 -35.80 2.49
CA ASN A 279 -3.07 -35.20 3.30
C ASN A 279 -1.97 -34.52 2.45
N LEU A 280 -1.96 -34.81 1.14
CA LEU A 280 -0.96 -34.29 0.20
C LEU A 280 -1.51 -33.27 -0.79
N LEU A 281 -2.83 -33.06 -0.82
CA LEU A 281 -3.47 -32.25 -1.86
C LEU A 281 -4.62 -31.43 -1.28
N GLU A 282 -4.48 -30.11 -1.41
CA GLU A 282 -5.48 -29.12 -1.03
C GLU A 282 -5.84 -28.26 -2.24
N VAL A 283 -7.11 -27.98 -2.41
CA VAL A 283 -7.64 -27.18 -3.52
C VAL A 283 -8.48 -26.05 -2.94
N THR A 284 -8.10 -24.80 -3.26
CA THR A 284 -8.87 -23.59 -2.97
C THR A 284 -9.48 -23.09 -4.28
N TYR A 285 -10.77 -22.82 -4.29
CA TYR A 285 -11.45 -22.31 -5.48
C TYR A 285 -12.52 -21.29 -5.09
N GLY A 286 -12.87 -20.42 -6.02
CA GLY A 286 -13.88 -19.43 -5.76
C GLY A 286 -14.10 -18.43 -6.87
N ALA A 287 -14.94 -17.47 -6.55
CA ALA A 287 -15.22 -16.31 -7.38
C ALA A 287 -15.29 -15.06 -6.51
N ASP A 288 -14.90 -13.94 -7.07
CA ASP A 288 -15.09 -12.62 -6.47
C ASP A 288 -15.53 -11.60 -7.51
N GLY A 289 -16.05 -10.49 -7.03
CA GLY A 289 -16.40 -9.37 -7.88
C GLY A 289 -16.59 -8.11 -7.07
N SER A 290 -16.55 -6.98 -7.79
CA SER A 290 -16.86 -5.68 -7.23
C SER A 290 -17.62 -4.82 -8.22
N LYS A 291 -18.43 -3.92 -7.68
CA LYS A 291 -18.92 -2.74 -8.35
C LYS A 291 -18.16 -1.56 -7.76
N ASP A 292 -17.28 -0.99 -8.58
CA ASP A 292 -16.45 0.15 -8.23
C ASP A 292 -17.12 1.43 -8.72
N GLN A 293 -17.13 2.47 -7.89
CA GLN A 293 -17.67 3.78 -8.21
C GLN A 293 -16.66 4.87 -7.85
N TYR A 294 -16.54 5.85 -8.73
CA TYR A 294 -15.79 7.09 -8.51
C TYR A 294 -16.58 8.25 -9.08
N MET A 295 -16.97 9.18 -8.21
CA MET A 295 -17.86 10.27 -8.58
C MET A 295 -19.14 9.69 -9.24
N GLU A 296 -19.43 10.06 -10.50
CA GLU A 296 -20.58 9.57 -11.28
C GLU A 296 -20.26 8.34 -12.15
N HIS A 297 -19.01 7.85 -12.14
CA HIS A 297 -18.55 6.75 -12.99
C HIS A 297 -18.55 5.41 -12.25
N GLU A 298 -18.92 4.35 -12.96
CA GLU A 298 -19.04 3.00 -12.40
C GLU A 298 -18.32 1.96 -13.27
N GLN A 299 -17.81 0.91 -12.64
CA GLN A 299 -17.22 -0.24 -13.31
C GLN A 299 -17.45 -1.54 -12.54
N ASP A 300 -17.95 -2.56 -13.25
CA ASP A 300 -18.11 -3.91 -12.70
C ASP A 300 -16.89 -4.79 -12.99
N ASN A 301 -16.50 -5.58 -12.00
CA ASN A 301 -15.39 -6.51 -12.08
C ASN A 301 -15.76 -7.84 -11.45
N TYR A 302 -15.34 -8.93 -12.08
CA TYR A 302 -15.53 -10.27 -11.55
C TYR A 302 -14.46 -11.22 -12.05
N GLY A 303 -14.16 -12.24 -11.26
CA GLY A 303 -13.21 -13.28 -11.61
C GLY A 303 -13.48 -14.57 -10.87
N VAL A 304 -12.96 -15.64 -11.42
CA VAL A 304 -12.93 -16.96 -10.79
C VAL A 304 -11.48 -17.38 -10.59
N PHE A 305 -11.21 -18.10 -9.53
CA PHE A 305 -9.85 -18.54 -9.21
C PHE A 305 -9.82 -19.99 -8.74
N LEU A 306 -8.68 -20.61 -8.98
CA LEU A 306 -8.33 -21.95 -8.51
C LEU A 306 -6.88 -21.93 -8.03
N SER A 307 -6.62 -22.48 -6.85
CA SER A 307 -5.27 -22.71 -6.33
C SER A 307 -5.16 -24.13 -5.83
N VAL A 308 -4.08 -24.80 -6.17
CA VAL A 308 -3.80 -26.19 -5.79
C VAL A 308 -2.48 -26.22 -5.04
N ASN A 309 -2.51 -26.66 -3.80
CA ASN A 309 -1.33 -26.96 -2.98
C ASN A 309 -1.11 -28.47 -2.95
N ALA A 310 0.10 -28.90 -3.28
CA ALA A 310 0.47 -30.31 -3.25
C ALA A 310 1.81 -30.49 -2.56
N GLU A 311 1.89 -31.42 -1.63
CA GLU A 311 3.12 -31.76 -0.92
C GLU A 311 3.49 -33.20 -1.18
N PHE A 312 4.66 -33.42 -1.80
CA PHE A 312 5.29 -34.72 -2.04
C PHE A 312 6.73 -34.65 -1.50
N ALA A 313 7.70 -34.97 -2.35
CA ALA A 313 9.12 -34.71 -2.04
C ALA A 313 9.48 -33.20 -2.04
N LEU A 314 8.66 -32.41 -2.69
CA LEU A 314 8.64 -30.95 -2.73
C LEU A 314 7.22 -30.49 -2.45
N LYS A 315 7.09 -29.25 -1.98
CA LYS A 315 5.81 -28.57 -1.93
C LYS A 315 5.61 -27.82 -3.23
N TYR A 316 4.40 -27.85 -3.77
CA TYR A 316 4.00 -27.19 -5.01
C TYR A 316 2.77 -26.34 -4.77
N ASN A 317 2.77 -25.14 -5.31
CA ASN A 317 1.58 -24.32 -5.44
C ASN A 317 1.36 -24.01 -6.93
N PHE A 318 0.15 -24.24 -7.40
CA PHE A 318 -0.27 -23.84 -8.74
C PHE A 318 -1.58 -23.09 -8.64
N GLY A 319 -1.69 -21.94 -9.30
CA GLY A 319 -2.88 -21.12 -9.27
C GLY A 319 -3.22 -20.55 -10.63
N LEU A 320 -4.52 -20.41 -10.87
CA LEU A 320 -5.08 -19.78 -12.06
C LEU A 320 -6.22 -18.83 -11.68
N ARG A 321 -6.32 -17.72 -12.38
CA ARG A 321 -7.46 -16.80 -12.32
C ARG A 321 -7.87 -16.41 -13.73
N ALA A 322 -9.18 -16.32 -13.95
CA ALA A 322 -9.77 -15.74 -15.14
C ALA A 322 -10.84 -14.72 -14.73
N GLY A 323 -10.82 -13.55 -15.33
CA GLY A 323 -11.78 -12.48 -15.04
C GLY A 323 -12.25 -11.77 -16.32
N ASN A 324 -13.18 -10.82 -16.16
CA ASN A 324 -13.61 -9.99 -17.26
C ASN A 324 -12.50 -9.03 -17.71
N LYS A 325 -12.54 -8.56 -18.96
CA LYS A 325 -11.61 -7.56 -19.50
C LYS A 325 -10.12 -7.95 -19.36
N ASP A 326 -9.76 -9.19 -19.78
CA ASP A 326 -8.38 -9.72 -19.78
C ASP A 326 -7.68 -9.80 -18.41
N GLN A 327 -8.45 -9.88 -17.32
CA GLN A 327 -7.96 -10.00 -15.96
C GLN A 327 -7.56 -11.44 -15.64
N ASN A 328 -6.48 -11.91 -16.26
CA ASN A 328 -6.00 -13.26 -16.11
C ASN A 328 -4.70 -13.29 -15.30
N ALA A 329 -4.53 -14.31 -14.46
CA ALA A 329 -3.30 -14.51 -13.72
C ALA A 329 -3.00 -16.00 -13.53
N MET A 330 -1.71 -16.31 -13.45
CA MET A 330 -1.24 -17.65 -13.10
C MET A 330 -0.11 -17.56 -12.08
N ARG A 331 0.05 -18.62 -11.29
CA ARG A 331 1.11 -18.73 -10.30
C ARG A 331 1.64 -20.16 -10.24
N LEU A 332 2.96 -20.29 -10.07
CA LEU A 332 3.65 -21.53 -9.78
C LEU A 332 4.66 -21.29 -8.65
N GLY A 333 4.58 -22.06 -7.58
CA GLY A 333 5.52 -22.07 -6.47
C GLY A 333 6.10 -23.45 -6.24
N ILE A 334 7.37 -23.52 -5.86
CA ILE A 334 8.06 -24.74 -5.46
C ILE A 334 8.86 -24.45 -4.20
N GLU A 335 8.78 -25.35 -3.20
CA GLU A 335 9.53 -25.25 -1.95
C GLU A 335 10.15 -26.58 -1.54
N LYS A 336 11.37 -26.53 -0.98
CA LYS A 336 12.04 -27.65 -0.32
C LYS A 336 12.93 -27.16 0.81
N GLY A 337 12.51 -27.43 2.03
CA GLY A 337 13.22 -26.96 3.22
C GLY A 337 13.31 -25.43 3.23
N GLN A 338 14.52 -24.89 3.17
CA GLN A 338 14.74 -23.43 3.13
C GLN A 338 14.77 -22.85 1.70
N PHE A 339 14.74 -23.67 0.67
CA PHE A 339 14.72 -23.22 -0.72
C PHE A 339 13.30 -23.00 -1.19
N PHE A 340 13.04 -21.89 -1.88
CA PHE A 340 11.79 -21.64 -2.58
C PHE A 340 12.02 -20.94 -3.92
N MET A 341 11.09 -21.14 -4.84
CA MET A 341 11.02 -20.46 -6.13
C MET A 341 9.55 -20.17 -6.44
N ASN A 342 9.26 -18.93 -6.82
CA ASN A 342 7.94 -18.47 -7.24
C ASN A 342 8.01 -17.86 -8.62
N PHE A 343 7.01 -18.12 -9.42
CA PHE A 343 6.73 -17.47 -10.69
C PHE A 343 5.25 -17.08 -10.71
N GLY A 344 4.91 -15.93 -11.25
CA GLY A 344 3.51 -15.54 -11.43
C GLY A 344 3.33 -14.42 -12.43
N THR A 345 2.21 -14.46 -13.13
CA THR A 345 1.67 -13.31 -13.84
C THR A 345 0.65 -12.60 -12.98
N SER A 346 0.55 -11.31 -13.11
CA SER A 346 -0.36 -10.45 -12.36
C SER A 346 -0.84 -9.32 -13.26
N TYR A 347 -1.91 -8.65 -12.85
CA TYR A 347 -2.47 -7.53 -13.58
C TYR A 347 -2.97 -6.44 -12.65
N ARG A 348 -3.01 -5.21 -13.17
CA ARG A 348 -3.72 -4.07 -12.57
C ARG A 348 -4.68 -3.46 -13.57
N ARG A 349 -5.92 -3.35 -13.21
CA ARG A 349 -6.90 -2.58 -14.00
C ARG A 349 -6.60 -1.10 -13.91
N PRO A 350 -6.87 -0.33 -14.97
CA PRO A 350 -6.95 1.12 -14.84
C PRO A 350 -7.92 1.50 -13.72
N ASN A 351 -7.59 2.47 -12.90
CA ASN A 351 -8.54 3.06 -11.96
C ASN A 351 -9.51 3.99 -12.70
N LEU A 352 -10.59 4.40 -12.02
CA LEU A 352 -11.64 5.17 -12.69
C LEU A 352 -11.19 6.59 -13.07
N TYR A 353 -10.27 7.20 -12.30
CA TYR A 353 -9.70 8.49 -12.68
C TYR A 353 -8.80 8.39 -13.93
N GLU A 354 -8.01 7.32 -14.06
CA GLU A 354 -7.20 7.08 -15.28
C GLU A 354 -8.08 6.94 -16.52
N VAL A 355 -9.27 6.31 -16.37
CA VAL A 355 -10.21 6.07 -17.49
C VAL A 355 -11.00 7.30 -17.84
N PHE A 356 -11.55 8.00 -16.87
CA PHE A 356 -12.56 9.05 -17.09
C PHE A 356 -11.99 10.47 -16.99
N GLY A 357 -10.86 10.64 -16.26
CA GLY A 357 -10.24 11.95 -16.10
C GLY A 357 -11.09 12.96 -15.35
N ASP A 358 -10.84 14.23 -15.63
CA ASP A 358 -11.57 15.40 -15.13
C ASP A 358 -11.48 16.59 -16.12
N SER A 359 -11.68 17.82 -15.66
CA SER A 359 -11.56 19.02 -16.50
C SER A 359 -10.13 19.29 -17.04
N TYR A 360 -9.10 18.66 -16.47
CA TYR A 360 -7.68 18.86 -16.79
C TYR A 360 -7.03 17.61 -17.41
N VAL A 361 -7.67 16.46 -17.26
CA VAL A 361 -7.19 15.16 -17.74
C VAL A 361 -8.24 14.53 -18.65
N ASP A 362 -7.88 14.33 -19.91
CA ASP A 362 -8.79 13.71 -20.90
C ASP A 362 -9.05 12.25 -20.55
N SER A 363 -10.28 11.81 -20.77
CA SER A 363 -10.69 10.41 -20.64
C SER A 363 -9.97 9.51 -21.65
N ASN A 364 -9.68 8.27 -21.24
CA ASN A 364 -9.19 7.21 -22.11
C ASN A 364 -9.85 5.86 -21.76
N GLU A 365 -11.03 5.63 -22.32
CA GLU A 365 -11.79 4.39 -22.12
C GLU A 365 -11.15 3.15 -22.81
N ASN A 366 -10.09 3.35 -23.60
CA ASN A 366 -9.37 2.28 -24.26
C ASN A 366 -8.14 1.78 -23.48
N LEU A 367 -7.95 2.23 -22.25
CA LEU A 367 -6.87 1.73 -21.41
C LEU A 367 -7.01 0.23 -21.18
N LEU A 368 -5.90 -0.47 -21.38
CA LEU A 368 -5.76 -1.89 -21.10
C LEU A 368 -5.26 -2.09 -19.64
N PRO A 369 -5.52 -3.25 -19.03
CA PRO A 369 -4.85 -3.60 -17.79
C PRO A 369 -3.33 -3.61 -17.97
N GLU A 370 -2.59 -3.12 -16.98
CA GLU A 370 -1.16 -3.37 -16.89
C GLU A 370 -0.92 -4.85 -16.61
N GLU A 371 0.10 -5.41 -17.23
CA GLU A 371 0.52 -6.79 -17.02
C GLU A 371 1.89 -6.83 -16.32
N GLY A 372 2.03 -7.72 -15.34
CA GLY A 372 3.27 -7.92 -14.61
C GLY A 372 3.65 -9.39 -14.57
N VAL A 373 4.94 -9.68 -14.74
CA VAL A 373 5.50 -11.02 -14.57
C VAL A 373 6.55 -10.97 -13.47
N GLY A 374 6.35 -11.78 -12.42
CA GLY A 374 7.23 -11.85 -11.27
C GLY A 374 7.98 -13.17 -11.16
N TYR A 375 9.25 -13.10 -10.86
CA TYR A 375 10.13 -14.23 -10.53
C TYR A 375 10.76 -13.98 -9.18
N GLU A 376 10.78 -15.00 -8.34
CA GLU A 376 11.45 -14.96 -7.06
C GLU A 376 12.13 -16.29 -6.75
N VAL A 377 13.33 -16.22 -6.22
CA VAL A 377 14.05 -17.38 -5.70
C VAL A 377 14.69 -17.03 -4.36
N GLY A 378 14.61 -17.91 -3.39
CA GLY A 378 15.19 -17.68 -2.08
C GLY A 378 15.74 -18.94 -1.42
N TYR A 379 16.62 -18.69 -0.45
CA TYR A 379 17.16 -19.70 0.44
C TYR A 379 17.35 -19.11 1.85
N GLY A 380 16.64 -19.66 2.82
CA GLY A 380 16.67 -19.19 4.20
C GLY A 380 16.34 -17.70 4.31
N ALA A 381 17.30 -16.92 4.78
CA ALA A 381 17.15 -15.49 5.04
C ALA A 381 17.23 -14.60 3.79
N ILE A 382 17.60 -15.13 2.62
CA ILE A 382 17.89 -14.35 1.41
C ILE A 382 16.88 -14.68 0.33
N SER A 383 16.35 -13.66 -0.36
CA SER A 383 15.61 -13.80 -1.61
C SER A 383 16.05 -12.80 -2.67
N LEU A 384 15.95 -13.23 -3.92
CA LEU A 384 16.15 -12.43 -5.13
C LEU A 384 14.83 -12.35 -5.87
N PHE A 385 14.49 -11.19 -6.40
CA PHE A 385 13.27 -11.00 -7.17
C PHE A 385 13.49 -10.15 -8.42
N VAL A 386 12.67 -10.40 -9.43
CA VAL A 386 12.56 -9.60 -10.65
C VAL A 386 11.08 -9.51 -11.04
N TYR A 387 10.62 -8.30 -11.35
CA TYR A 387 9.28 -8.04 -11.87
C TYR A 387 9.41 -7.22 -13.15
N ASP A 388 8.84 -7.74 -14.23
CA ASP A 388 8.75 -7.05 -15.52
C ASP A 388 7.31 -6.60 -15.73
N PHE A 389 7.13 -5.34 -16.10
CA PHE A 389 5.85 -4.71 -16.35
C PHE A 389 5.73 -4.35 -17.83
N GLU A 390 4.60 -4.70 -18.41
CA GLU A 390 4.19 -4.33 -19.77
C GLU A 390 2.86 -3.57 -19.70
N GLU A 391 2.56 -2.78 -20.74
CA GLU A 391 1.34 -1.96 -20.83
C GLU A 391 1.17 -1.04 -19.59
N ALA A 392 2.27 -0.59 -18.96
CA ALA A 392 2.21 0.29 -17.82
C ALA A 392 1.47 1.59 -18.17
N ILE A 393 0.56 1.99 -17.29
CA ILE A 393 -0.26 3.19 -17.49
C ILE A 393 0.54 4.40 -17.02
N GLU A 394 0.88 5.27 -17.96
CA GLU A 394 1.66 6.46 -17.72
C GLU A 394 0.86 7.74 -17.95
N TYR A 395 1.10 8.71 -17.08
CA TYR A 395 0.56 10.05 -17.17
C TYR A 395 1.38 10.89 -18.17
N THR A 396 0.72 11.43 -19.17
CA THR A 396 1.29 12.41 -20.10
C THR A 396 0.77 13.79 -19.75
N SER A 397 1.65 14.70 -19.38
CA SER A 397 1.30 16.06 -18.99
C SER A 397 0.62 16.83 -20.13
N GLY A 398 -0.31 17.72 -19.78
CA GLY A 398 -0.88 18.65 -20.73
C GLY A 398 0.18 19.61 -21.28
N TYR A 399 -0.04 20.12 -22.48
CA TYR A 399 0.86 21.03 -23.15
C TYR A 399 0.13 22.05 -24.02
N MET A 400 0.75 23.22 -24.22
CA MET A 400 0.21 24.24 -25.11
C MET A 400 0.75 24.07 -26.53
N THR A 401 -0.15 24.04 -27.51
CA THR A 401 0.21 24.09 -28.94
C THR A 401 -0.11 25.47 -29.49
N THR A 402 0.79 26.02 -30.27
CA THR A 402 0.53 27.27 -31.01
C THR A 402 0.31 26.94 -32.47
N ASN A 403 -0.91 27.07 -32.91
CA ASN A 403 -1.28 26.90 -34.32
C ASN A 403 -1.13 28.22 -35.08
N ILE A 404 -0.48 28.19 -36.23
CA ILE A 404 -0.40 29.36 -37.13
C ILE A 404 -1.65 29.34 -37.98
N LEU A 405 -2.58 30.26 -37.74
CA LEU A 405 -3.80 30.42 -38.53
C LEU A 405 -3.51 31.17 -39.83
N GLU A 406 -2.69 32.22 -39.80
CA GLU A 406 -2.20 32.93 -40.95
C GLU A 406 -0.68 33.10 -40.83
N PRO A 407 0.10 32.73 -41.85
CA PRO A 407 1.55 32.90 -41.81
C PRO A 407 1.95 34.35 -41.84
N ALA A 408 3.11 34.66 -41.27
CA ALA A 408 3.70 36.00 -41.37
C ALA A 408 3.95 36.37 -42.86
N VAL A 409 3.71 37.63 -43.21
CA VAL A 409 3.91 38.16 -44.55
C VAL A 409 5.16 39.05 -44.58
N TYR A 410 6.03 38.81 -45.56
CA TYR A 410 7.28 39.53 -45.73
C TYR A 410 7.26 40.24 -47.10
N ASP A 411 7.96 41.38 -47.22
CA ASP A 411 8.20 42.06 -48.51
C ASP A 411 9.28 41.32 -49.33
N ASP A 412 9.54 41.82 -50.56
CA ASP A 412 10.54 41.26 -51.49
C ASP A 412 11.98 41.40 -50.94
N ASP A 413 12.21 42.29 -49.96
CA ASP A 413 13.49 42.51 -49.28
C ASP A 413 13.63 41.68 -48.00
N GLY A 414 12.59 40.87 -47.61
CA GLY A 414 12.56 40.01 -46.43
C GLY A 414 12.19 40.70 -45.14
N ASN A 415 11.66 41.96 -45.18
CA ASN A 415 11.17 42.64 -44.00
C ASN A 415 9.75 42.17 -43.66
N LEU A 416 9.48 42.01 -42.36
CA LEU A 416 8.16 41.61 -41.86
C LEU A 416 7.12 42.72 -42.11
N ILE A 417 6.06 42.38 -42.89
CA ILE A 417 4.92 43.27 -43.17
C ILE A 417 3.77 42.99 -42.20
N LEU A 418 3.49 41.72 -41.94
CA LEU A 418 2.41 41.26 -41.05
C LEU A 418 2.91 40.10 -40.19
N ASP A 419 2.66 40.22 -38.90
CA ASP A 419 2.92 39.11 -37.97
C ASP A 419 2.01 37.90 -38.27
N ALA A 420 2.47 36.72 -37.97
CA ALA A 420 1.65 35.53 -38.03
C ALA A 420 0.47 35.63 -37.04
N VAL A 421 -0.71 35.28 -37.48
CA VAL A 421 -1.87 35.11 -36.59
C VAL A 421 -1.77 33.73 -36.00
N THR A 422 -1.66 33.66 -34.70
CA THR A 422 -1.51 32.37 -33.98
C THR A 422 -2.64 32.19 -32.98
N GLU A 423 -3.04 30.95 -32.80
CA GLU A 423 -3.95 30.50 -31.75
C GLU A 423 -3.23 29.52 -30.85
N SER A 424 -3.28 29.79 -29.55
CA SER A 424 -2.74 28.86 -28.54
C SER A 424 -3.86 27.97 -28.04
N VAL A 425 -3.69 26.65 -28.21
CA VAL A 425 -4.66 25.64 -27.77
C VAL A 425 -4.00 24.81 -26.66
N TRP A 426 -4.68 24.71 -25.53
CA TRP A 426 -4.29 23.83 -24.46
C TRP A 426 -4.75 22.40 -24.78
N ASN A 427 -3.83 21.44 -24.73
CA ASN A 427 -4.12 20.02 -24.82
C ASN A 427 -4.04 19.46 -23.39
N ASN A 428 -5.11 18.85 -22.94
CA ASN A 428 -5.17 18.27 -21.60
C ASN A 428 -4.16 17.13 -21.42
N ALA A 429 -3.85 16.86 -20.18
CA ALA A 429 -3.13 15.64 -19.80
C ALA A 429 -3.97 14.40 -20.08
N LYS A 430 -3.34 13.24 -20.15
CA LYS A 430 -4.04 11.95 -20.32
C LYS A 430 -3.21 10.77 -19.82
N TYR A 431 -3.86 9.66 -19.57
CA TYR A 431 -3.24 8.38 -19.29
C TYR A 431 -3.19 7.48 -20.53
N ASN A 432 -2.09 6.75 -20.72
CA ASN A 432 -1.89 5.84 -21.86
C ASN A 432 -1.12 4.59 -21.42
N ASN A 433 -1.37 3.45 -22.07
CA ASN A 433 -0.53 2.26 -21.96
C ASN A 433 0.72 2.46 -22.83
N SER A 434 1.71 3.14 -22.33
CA SER A 434 2.94 3.49 -23.07
C SER A 434 4.21 3.05 -22.35
N GLY A 435 4.09 2.62 -21.09
CA GLY A 435 5.21 2.28 -20.25
C GLY A 435 5.56 0.79 -20.25
N ALA A 436 6.84 0.53 -20.03
CA ALA A 436 7.35 -0.77 -19.63
C ALA A 436 8.54 -0.51 -18.70
N TYR A 437 8.63 -1.24 -17.60
CA TYR A 437 9.76 -1.13 -16.70
C TYR A 437 10.02 -2.42 -15.95
N THR A 438 11.24 -2.57 -15.45
CA THR A 438 11.65 -3.70 -14.63
C THR A 438 12.04 -3.22 -13.24
N THR A 439 11.59 -3.93 -12.22
CA THR A 439 12.14 -3.79 -10.87
C THR A 439 12.75 -5.11 -10.43
N LYS A 440 13.92 -5.05 -9.81
CA LYS A 440 14.62 -6.22 -9.29
C LYS A 440 15.32 -5.90 -8.00
N GLY A 441 15.66 -6.93 -7.23
CA GLY A 441 16.35 -6.67 -5.98
C GLY A 441 16.69 -7.90 -5.18
N ILE A 442 17.25 -7.61 -4.00
CA ILE A 442 17.67 -8.59 -3.01
C ILE A 442 17.06 -8.21 -1.67
N ARG A 443 16.55 -9.19 -0.96
CA ARG A 443 16.12 -9.05 0.43
C ARG A 443 16.90 -10.03 1.32
N PHE A 444 17.32 -9.53 2.47
CA PHE A 444 17.84 -10.32 3.58
C PHE A 444 17.04 -10.00 4.83
N SER A 445 16.56 -11.04 5.56
CA SER A 445 15.88 -10.86 6.84
C SER A 445 16.20 -12.04 7.76
N ASN A 446 16.78 -11.75 8.92
CA ASN A 446 17.07 -12.79 9.90
C ASN A 446 17.06 -12.27 11.34
N THR A 447 16.80 -13.17 12.28
CA THR A 447 16.79 -12.90 13.72
C THR A 447 17.82 -13.79 14.42
N TRP A 448 18.68 -13.18 15.24
CA TRP A 448 19.68 -13.85 16.07
C TRP A 448 19.51 -13.40 17.54
N GLY A 449 18.92 -14.25 18.35
CA GLY A 449 18.60 -13.91 19.74
C GLY A 449 17.77 -12.62 19.83
N PRO A 450 18.24 -11.56 20.50
CA PRO A 450 17.48 -10.30 20.61
C PRO A 450 17.58 -9.39 19.36
N MET A 451 18.40 -9.74 18.39
CA MET A 451 18.66 -8.89 17.21
C MET A 451 17.88 -9.38 15.98
N THR A 452 17.16 -8.48 15.33
CA THR A 452 16.56 -8.69 14.01
C THR A 452 17.17 -7.69 13.02
N VAL A 453 17.61 -8.20 11.88
CA VAL A 453 18.17 -7.41 10.78
C VAL A 453 17.33 -7.65 9.54
N MET A 454 16.92 -6.59 8.88
CA MET A 454 16.34 -6.64 7.53
C MET A 454 17.10 -5.65 6.64
N LEU A 455 17.50 -6.11 5.47
CA LEU A 455 18.12 -5.31 4.43
C LEU A 455 17.40 -5.58 3.11
N LYS A 456 17.23 -4.56 2.31
CA LYS A 456 16.64 -4.66 0.98
C LYS A 456 17.37 -3.74 0.02
N VAL A 457 17.60 -4.21 -1.17
CA VAL A 457 18.12 -3.43 -2.30
C VAL A 457 17.11 -3.53 -3.42
N ASN A 458 16.67 -2.39 -3.94
CA ASN A 458 15.79 -2.28 -5.10
C ASN A 458 16.56 -1.60 -6.23
N ASP A 459 16.53 -2.18 -7.41
CA ASP A 459 16.97 -1.54 -8.65
C ASP A 459 15.71 -1.32 -9.50
N THR A 460 15.30 -0.07 -9.62
CA THR A 460 14.08 0.35 -10.32
C THR A 460 14.23 1.77 -10.85
N ASP A 461 13.55 2.07 -11.95
CA ASP A 461 13.46 3.44 -12.47
C ASP A 461 12.31 4.25 -11.85
N GLN A 462 11.53 3.63 -10.97
CA GLN A 462 10.43 4.30 -10.30
C GLN A 462 10.94 5.34 -9.28
N THR A 463 10.25 6.49 -9.22
CA THR A 463 10.62 7.62 -8.38
C THR A 463 10.17 7.47 -6.93
N ARG A 464 10.85 8.13 -5.99
CA ARG A 464 10.58 8.14 -4.54
C ARG A 464 10.67 6.77 -3.87
N ILE A 465 11.21 5.77 -4.57
CA ILE A 465 11.47 4.44 -4.03
C ILE A 465 12.92 4.39 -3.57
N PRO A 466 13.19 3.97 -2.32
CA PRO A 466 14.56 3.84 -1.83
C PRO A 466 15.28 2.70 -2.55
N GLU A 467 16.50 2.97 -3.01
CA GLU A 467 17.39 1.92 -3.54
C GLU A 467 17.84 0.98 -2.41
N TYR A 468 18.15 1.54 -1.24
CA TYR A 468 18.55 0.75 -0.07
C TYR A 468 17.62 1.00 1.11
N VAL A 469 17.18 -0.08 1.75
CA VAL A 469 16.40 -0.06 2.97
C VAL A 469 17.06 -0.94 4.01
N GLY A 470 17.18 -0.44 5.23
CA GLY A 470 17.75 -1.19 6.35
C GLY A 470 16.97 -1.01 7.63
N VAL A 471 16.68 -2.11 8.33
CA VAL A 471 16.12 -2.09 9.68
C VAL A 471 16.95 -2.99 10.57
N LEU A 472 17.40 -2.44 11.70
CA LEU A 472 18.08 -3.15 12.76
C LEU A 472 17.28 -2.96 14.05
N THR A 473 16.78 -4.06 14.60
CA THR A 473 16.03 -4.06 15.86
C THR A 473 16.78 -4.89 16.89
N TRP A 474 16.97 -4.33 18.07
CA TRP A 474 17.36 -5.08 19.26
C TRP A 474 16.21 -5.02 20.27
N GLU A 475 15.74 -6.18 20.73
CA GLU A 475 14.63 -6.28 21.64
C GLU A 475 14.92 -7.33 22.72
N GLU A 476 14.86 -6.93 24.00
CA GLU A 476 15.13 -7.81 25.12
C GLU A 476 14.30 -7.44 26.34
N THR A 477 13.87 -8.44 27.10
CA THR A 477 13.14 -8.27 28.34
C THR A 477 14.03 -8.55 29.52
N PHE A 478 14.19 -7.56 30.40
CA PHE A 478 14.93 -7.69 31.65
C PHE A 478 14.03 -7.29 32.84
N LYS A 479 13.85 -8.18 33.80
CA LYS A 479 13.01 -7.97 35.03
C LYS A 479 11.63 -7.39 34.71
N ASP A 480 10.92 -8.00 33.78
CA ASP A 480 9.58 -7.60 33.30
C ASP A 480 9.51 -6.21 32.63
N VAL A 481 10.62 -5.64 32.24
CA VAL A 481 10.71 -4.45 31.40
C VAL A 481 11.26 -4.85 30.06
N ASN A 482 10.50 -4.60 29.01
CA ASN A 482 10.92 -4.82 27.63
C ASN A 482 11.61 -3.54 27.12
N TYR A 483 12.76 -3.71 26.51
CA TYR A 483 13.54 -2.67 25.84
C TYR A 483 13.61 -3.00 24.36
N LYS A 484 13.19 -2.07 23.51
CA LYS A 484 13.31 -2.19 22.05
C LYS A 484 14.04 -0.97 21.53
N VAL A 485 15.16 -1.19 20.86
CA VAL A 485 15.90 -0.17 20.12
C VAL A 485 15.83 -0.52 18.66
N GLN A 486 15.42 0.43 17.82
CA GLN A 486 15.29 0.21 16.38
C GLN A 486 15.98 1.35 15.61
N TYR A 487 16.82 0.98 14.66
CA TYR A 487 17.30 1.87 13.62
C TYR A 487 16.66 1.47 12.30
N ALA A 488 16.05 2.42 11.61
CA ALA A 488 15.47 2.24 10.28
C ALA A 488 16.02 3.31 9.34
N GLY A 489 16.34 2.94 8.10
CA GLY A 489 16.85 3.86 7.10
C GLY A 489 16.38 3.54 5.70
N GLN A 490 16.16 4.61 4.90
CA GLN A 490 15.90 4.59 3.47
C GLN A 490 16.92 5.51 2.81
N PHE A 491 17.59 5.02 1.77
CA PHE A 491 18.70 5.73 1.12
C PHE A 491 18.53 5.72 -0.39
N ASP A 492 19.12 6.72 -1.05
CA ASP A 492 19.17 6.86 -2.51
C ASP A 492 17.77 6.82 -3.14
N ARG A 493 16.88 7.72 -2.71
CA ARG A 493 15.52 7.88 -3.24
C ARG A 493 15.53 8.82 -4.44
N LYS A 494 15.23 8.32 -5.64
CA LYS A 494 15.13 9.15 -6.85
C LYS A 494 13.98 10.17 -6.71
N PRO A 495 14.17 11.45 -7.07
CA PRO A 495 13.10 12.43 -7.02
C PRO A 495 12.01 12.16 -8.04
N GLY A 496 10.78 12.55 -7.75
CA GLY A 496 9.68 12.64 -8.72
C GLY A 496 9.82 13.86 -9.64
N ALA A 497 9.00 13.92 -10.68
CA ALA A 497 9.06 14.99 -11.67
C ALA A 497 8.85 16.41 -11.12
N TYR A 498 8.21 16.53 -9.97
CA TYR A 498 7.90 17.79 -9.29
C TYR A 498 8.70 18.00 -7.99
N ASP A 499 9.65 17.12 -7.69
CA ASP A 499 10.54 17.26 -6.54
C ASP A 499 11.74 18.11 -6.98
N PHE A 500 11.63 19.44 -6.86
CA PHE A 500 12.66 20.38 -7.29
C PHE A 500 13.82 20.38 -6.28
N LEU A 501 14.87 19.61 -6.57
CA LEU A 501 16.06 19.52 -5.74
C LEU A 501 17.01 20.72 -5.94
N PRO A 502 17.82 21.06 -4.94
CA PRO A 502 18.93 21.99 -5.09
C PRO A 502 19.91 21.59 -6.20
N VAL A 503 20.56 22.57 -6.81
CA VAL A 503 21.53 22.32 -7.90
C VAL A 503 22.67 21.43 -7.42
N GLY A 504 22.83 20.27 -8.06
CA GLY A 504 23.88 19.27 -7.76
C GLY A 504 23.45 18.16 -6.82
N GLN A 505 22.22 18.17 -6.34
CA GLN A 505 21.62 17.06 -5.60
C GLN A 505 20.89 16.13 -6.59
N GLU A 506 21.18 14.82 -6.54
CA GLU A 506 20.61 13.82 -7.46
C GLU A 506 19.51 12.98 -6.80
N PHE A 507 19.50 12.89 -5.46
CA PHE A 507 18.57 12.09 -4.68
C PHE A 507 17.88 12.94 -3.62
N LEU A 508 16.68 12.51 -3.20
CA LEU A 508 16.03 13.01 -2.00
C LEU A 508 16.89 12.65 -0.77
N ASP A 509 16.73 13.41 0.30
CA ASP A 509 17.46 13.16 1.54
C ASP A 509 17.25 11.75 2.08
N ASP A 510 18.28 11.19 2.71
CA ASP A 510 18.18 9.90 3.40
C ASP A 510 17.26 10.00 4.60
N LEU A 511 16.28 9.10 4.70
CA LEU A 511 15.45 8.99 5.89
C LEU A 511 16.11 8.05 6.90
N LYS A 512 16.47 8.56 8.07
CA LYS A 512 17.09 7.81 9.16
C LYS A 512 16.33 8.04 10.44
N LYS A 513 16.04 6.96 11.17
CA LYS A 513 15.30 7.04 12.43
C LYS A 513 15.87 6.06 13.44
N LEU A 514 16.32 6.57 14.58
CA LEU A 514 16.68 5.77 15.75
C LEU A 514 15.58 5.93 16.80
N SER A 515 15.01 4.82 17.26
CA SER A 515 13.90 4.82 18.21
C SER A 515 14.21 3.94 19.43
N LEU A 516 13.66 4.31 20.58
CA LEU A 516 13.71 3.56 21.84
C LEU A 516 12.30 3.42 22.41
N HIS A 517 11.93 2.20 22.77
CA HIS A 517 10.72 1.91 23.52
C HIS A 517 11.07 1.16 24.81
N ILE A 518 10.51 1.59 25.91
CA ILE A 518 10.65 0.96 27.23
C ILE A 518 9.25 0.62 27.73
N THR A 519 8.93 -0.67 27.79
CA THR A 519 7.59 -1.15 28.14
C THR A 519 7.62 -1.94 29.44
N LYS A 520 6.82 -1.54 30.42
CA LYS A 520 6.56 -2.30 31.63
C LYS A 520 5.13 -2.83 31.62
N ARG A 521 4.99 -4.15 31.69
CA ARG A 521 3.69 -4.83 31.81
C ARG A 521 3.50 -5.31 33.25
N PHE A 522 2.36 -4.94 33.84
CA PHE A 522 2.02 -5.27 35.23
C PHE A 522 1.00 -6.43 35.25
N SER A 523 1.05 -7.24 36.29
CA SER A 523 0.16 -8.42 36.42
C SER A 523 -1.33 -8.08 36.61
N ASN A 524 -1.66 -6.82 36.93
CA ASN A 524 -3.03 -6.33 37.09
C ASN A 524 -3.70 -5.84 35.79
N GLY A 525 -3.10 -6.10 34.63
CA GLY A 525 -3.60 -5.66 33.32
C GLY A 525 -3.17 -4.23 32.92
N MET A 526 -2.45 -3.52 33.79
CA MET A 526 -1.89 -2.21 33.47
C MET A 526 -0.56 -2.37 32.73
N ASN A 527 -0.35 -1.57 31.68
CA ASN A 527 0.88 -1.50 30.91
C ASN A 527 1.30 -0.04 30.77
N LEU A 528 2.59 0.20 30.85
CA LEU A 528 3.19 1.53 30.68
C LEU A 528 4.28 1.46 29.61
N ASN A 529 4.25 2.36 28.64
CA ASN A 529 5.31 2.52 27.65
C ASN A 529 5.81 3.96 27.67
N PHE A 530 7.13 4.10 27.62
CA PHE A 530 7.83 5.34 27.31
C PHE A 530 8.55 5.13 25.99
N SER A 531 8.31 6.00 25.01
CA SER A 531 8.97 5.93 23.71
C SER A 531 9.60 7.25 23.32
N VAL A 532 10.76 7.15 22.66
CA VAL A 532 11.43 8.25 21.98
C VAL A 532 11.69 7.81 20.56
N GLU A 533 11.06 8.46 19.60
CA GLU A 533 11.30 8.28 18.19
C GLU A 533 12.17 9.43 17.67
N ASN A 534 13.03 9.14 16.67
CA ASN A 534 14.03 10.06 16.18
C ASN A 534 14.89 10.66 17.31
N ILE A 535 15.57 9.79 18.07
CA ILE A 535 16.39 10.17 19.24
C ILE A 535 17.45 11.21 18.89
N THR A 536 18.02 11.10 17.68
CA THR A 536 19.06 11.99 17.17
C THR A 536 18.54 13.39 16.88
N ASP A 537 17.22 13.57 16.83
CA ASP A 537 16.55 14.82 16.46
C ASP A 537 17.01 15.33 15.07
N GLU A 538 17.19 14.40 14.16
CA GLU A 538 17.65 14.70 12.81
C GLU A 538 16.48 15.30 12.03
N GLU A 539 16.64 16.53 11.60
CA GLU A 539 15.72 17.19 10.69
C GLU A 539 16.07 16.73 9.27
N VAL A 540 15.16 16.04 8.63
CA VAL A 540 15.34 15.48 7.29
C VAL A 540 14.12 15.78 6.45
N GLU A 541 14.31 16.36 5.30
CA GLU A 541 13.23 16.54 4.33
C GLU A 541 12.79 15.17 3.78
N ILE A 542 11.54 14.80 4.07
CA ILE A 542 10.92 13.61 3.49
C ILE A 542 10.77 13.80 1.97
N LEU A 543 10.33 14.98 1.59
CA LEU A 543 10.25 15.55 0.25
C LEU A 543 10.71 17.01 0.35
N PRO A 544 11.12 17.64 -0.75
CA PRO A 544 11.49 19.06 -0.74
C PRO A 544 10.41 19.90 -0.05
N TYR A 545 10.81 20.67 0.95
CA TYR A 545 9.97 21.51 1.84
C TYR A 545 9.08 20.76 2.85
N TYR A 546 9.08 19.42 2.89
CA TYR A 546 8.32 18.64 3.87
C TYR A 546 9.26 17.90 4.81
N ASP A 547 9.34 18.35 6.04
CA ASP A 547 10.22 17.78 7.04
C ASP A 547 9.68 16.47 7.63
N ASN A 548 10.62 15.64 8.02
CA ASN A 548 10.35 14.61 8.99
C ASN A 548 9.98 15.29 10.33
N GLN A 549 9.00 14.73 11.02
CA GLN A 549 8.72 15.15 12.38
C GLN A 549 9.97 14.95 13.24
N GLY A 550 10.46 15.99 13.87
CA GLY A 550 11.58 15.95 14.78
C GLY A 550 11.40 14.90 15.90
N ARG A 551 12.19 14.95 16.94
CA ARG A 551 12.13 13.99 18.04
C ARG A 551 10.74 13.95 18.70
N GLN A 552 10.12 12.76 18.69
CA GLN A 552 8.85 12.50 19.34
C GLN A 552 9.07 11.76 20.67
N ILE A 553 8.50 12.29 21.74
CA ILE A 553 8.57 11.68 23.07
C ILE A 553 7.14 11.39 23.51
N ASN A 554 6.84 10.12 23.80
CA ASN A 554 5.49 9.71 24.16
C ASN A 554 5.48 8.90 25.46
N LEU A 555 4.42 9.08 26.24
CA LEU A 555 4.08 8.26 27.39
C LEU A 555 2.70 7.64 27.14
N THR A 556 2.62 6.32 27.11
CA THR A 556 1.40 5.55 26.88
C THR A 556 1.04 4.74 28.11
N LEU A 557 -0.21 4.83 28.54
CA LEU A 557 -0.80 3.99 29.58
C LEU A 557 -1.92 3.17 28.97
N GLN A 558 -1.89 1.86 29.18
CA GLN A 558 -2.94 0.93 28.78
C GLN A 558 -3.43 0.14 29.97
N TYR A 559 -4.73 -0.07 30.05
CA TYR A 559 -5.35 -0.95 31.03
C TYR A 559 -6.35 -1.89 30.35
N ASN A 560 -6.09 -3.19 30.44
CA ASN A 560 -6.94 -4.25 29.90
C ASN A 560 -7.65 -4.98 31.06
N TRP A 561 -8.98 -5.22 30.92
CA TRP A 561 -9.80 -5.86 31.97
C TRP A 561 -10.65 -7.03 31.47
#